data_179e1b9ec9a3bb05c2970e4501083394
#
_entry.id   179e1b9ec9a3bb05c2970e4501083394
#
_cell.length_a   1.000
_cell.length_b   1.000
_cell.length_c   1.000
_cell.angle_alpha   90.00
_cell.angle_beta   90.00
_cell.angle_gamma   90.00
#
_symmetry.space_group_name_H-M   'P 1'
#
loop_
_entity.id
_entity.type
_entity.pdbx_description
1 polymer ?
#
loop_
_entity_poly.entity_id
_entity_poly.type
_entity_poly.pdbx_seq_one_letter_code
_entity_poly.pdbx_strand_id
1 'polypeptide(L)'
;MTYANHDRGFALASRRSSRVSRLYVQCAADEDLALWPDARIWEELHVRLDADISELAEGRIFQKGVTPVRSFVAAPMRYGRLFLAGDAVHIVPPTGAKGLNLAAADVRVLSRALAAFLRGGDEELIARYSDTCLRRVWKTVRFSTYMTNLLHRFPTHTPFERQIQLAELGYIANSRAAQTVVAENYVGLPMEAV
;
A
#
# COMPACT_ATOMS: atom_id res chain seq x y z
N MET A 1 4.69 5.02 -13.53
CA MET A 1 3.93 5.31 -12.30
C MET A 1 4.68 6.41 -11.57
N THR A 2 3.99 7.50 -11.25
CA THR A 2 4.57 8.69 -10.62
C THR A 2 3.88 8.95 -9.28
N TYR A 3 4.67 9.07 -8.23
CA TYR A 3 4.21 9.48 -6.89
C TYR A 3 4.62 10.93 -6.65
N ALA A 4 3.71 11.74 -6.15
CA ALA A 4 3.99 13.11 -5.77
C ALA A 4 3.68 13.35 -4.28
N ASN A 5 4.63 13.96 -3.59
CA ASN A 5 4.45 14.55 -2.27
C ASN A 5 4.37 16.08 -2.46
N HIS A 6 3.20 16.65 -2.21
CA HIS A 6 2.93 18.07 -2.38
C HIS A 6 2.34 18.67 -1.11
N ASP A 7 2.44 19.99 -0.91
CA ASP A 7 1.88 20.63 0.30
C ASP A 7 0.37 20.53 0.39
N ARG A 8 -0.34 20.40 -0.75
CA ARG A 8 -1.78 20.13 -0.80
C ARG A 8 -2.12 18.64 -0.60
N GLY A 9 -1.13 17.76 -0.43
CA GLY A 9 -1.29 16.34 -0.22
C GLY A 9 -0.76 15.46 -1.35
N PHE A 10 -0.79 14.17 -1.14
CA PHE A 10 -0.32 13.14 -2.06
C PHE A 10 -1.12 13.10 -3.37
N ALA A 11 -0.41 12.82 -4.47
CA ALA A 11 -1.01 12.40 -5.73
C ALA A 11 -0.24 11.25 -6.36
N LEU A 12 -0.94 10.47 -7.21
CA LEU A 12 -0.35 9.35 -7.94
C LEU A 12 -0.94 9.28 -9.34
N ALA A 13 -0.07 9.13 -10.34
CA ALA A 13 -0.45 8.75 -11.68
C ALA A 13 0.04 7.35 -12.03
N SER A 14 -0.86 6.46 -12.43
CA SER A 14 -0.55 5.08 -12.78
C SER A 14 -1.26 4.66 -14.05
N ARG A 15 -0.48 4.43 -15.11
CA ARG A 15 -1.00 3.88 -16.36
C ARG A 15 -1.38 2.40 -16.16
N ARG A 16 -2.61 2.03 -16.50
CA ARG A 16 -3.12 0.66 -16.44
C ARG A 16 -3.09 -0.05 -17.80
N SER A 17 -3.25 0.73 -18.86
CA SER A 17 -3.13 0.27 -20.23
C SER A 17 -2.74 1.45 -21.13
N SER A 18 -2.67 1.25 -22.44
CA SER A 18 -2.47 2.34 -23.42
C SER A 18 -3.61 3.38 -23.42
N ARG A 19 -4.79 3.04 -22.86
CA ARG A 19 -6.00 3.87 -22.90
C ARG A 19 -6.56 4.22 -21.53
N VAL A 20 -6.06 3.62 -20.45
CA VAL A 20 -6.62 3.79 -19.10
C VAL A 20 -5.51 4.12 -18.12
N SER A 21 -5.70 5.20 -17.40
CA SER A 21 -4.89 5.59 -16.25
C SER A 21 -5.74 5.56 -14.99
N ARG A 22 -5.11 5.23 -13.87
CA ARG A 22 -5.67 5.36 -12.55
C ARG A 22 -4.92 6.46 -11.81
N LEU A 23 -5.66 7.46 -11.37
CA LEU A 23 -5.14 8.63 -10.72
C LEU A 23 -5.65 8.68 -9.29
N TYR A 24 -4.84 9.21 -8.39
CA TYR A 24 -5.19 9.34 -6.99
C TYR A 24 -4.87 10.75 -6.52
N VAL A 25 -5.76 11.29 -5.72
CA VAL A 25 -5.60 12.59 -5.05
C VAL A 25 -5.96 12.40 -3.58
N GLN A 26 -5.07 12.77 -2.69
CA GLN A 26 -5.36 12.74 -1.26
C GLN A 26 -6.47 13.72 -0.91
N CYS A 27 -7.47 13.25 -0.17
CA CYS A 27 -8.56 14.05 0.41
C CYS A 27 -8.86 13.54 1.83
N ALA A 28 -9.81 14.16 2.52
CA ALA A 28 -10.32 13.63 3.79
C ALA A 28 -10.99 12.27 3.57
N ALA A 29 -10.98 11.41 4.61
CA ALA A 29 -11.53 10.05 4.51
C ALA A 29 -13.07 10.04 4.37
N ASP A 30 -13.71 11.10 4.82
CA ASP A 30 -15.16 11.37 4.80
C ASP A 30 -15.55 12.42 3.76
N GLU A 31 -14.67 12.69 2.79
CA GLU A 31 -14.89 13.69 1.73
C GLU A 31 -16.12 13.36 0.89
N ASP A 32 -16.94 14.37 0.63
CA ASP A 32 -18.09 14.24 -0.25
C ASP A 32 -17.66 14.31 -1.73
N LEU A 33 -17.90 13.25 -2.48
CA LEU A 33 -17.62 13.20 -3.92
C LEU A 33 -18.37 14.26 -4.73
N ALA A 34 -19.52 14.74 -4.25
CA ALA A 34 -20.26 15.81 -4.92
C ALA A 34 -19.45 17.12 -4.99
N LEU A 35 -18.54 17.32 -4.03
CA LEU A 35 -17.63 18.47 -3.99
C LEU A 35 -16.40 18.32 -4.90
N TRP A 36 -16.30 17.19 -5.61
CA TRP A 36 -15.19 16.87 -6.52
C TRP A 36 -15.67 16.69 -7.96
N PRO A 37 -16.11 17.76 -8.63
CA PRO A 37 -16.35 17.71 -10.07
C PRO A 37 -15.04 17.38 -10.82
N ASP A 38 -15.16 16.87 -12.03
CA ASP A 38 -14.00 16.43 -12.83
C ASP A 38 -12.97 17.57 -13.01
N ALA A 39 -13.41 18.80 -13.19
CA ALA A 39 -12.53 19.96 -13.30
C ALA A 39 -11.64 20.15 -12.06
N ARG A 40 -12.21 20.00 -10.85
CA ARG A 40 -11.44 20.08 -9.59
C ARG A 40 -10.42 18.94 -9.48
N ILE A 41 -10.80 17.73 -9.88
CA ILE A 41 -9.90 16.58 -9.86
C ILE A 41 -8.69 16.84 -10.76
N TRP A 42 -8.92 17.35 -11.97
CA TRP A 42 -7.84 17.67 -12.90
C TRP A 42 -6.97 18.82 -12.39
N GLU A 43 -7.57 19.88 -11.85
CA GLU A 43 -6.83 20.98 -11.22
C GLU A 43 -5.89 20.46 -10.12
N GLU A 44 -6.41 19.62 -9.18
CA GLU A 44 -5.62 19.07 -8.09
C GLU A 44 -4.49 18.13 -8.58
N LEU A 45 -4.76 17.37 -9.63
CA LEU A 45 -3.75 16.51 -10.24
C LEU A 45 -2.65 17.35 -10.90
N HIS A 46 -3.00 18.38 -11.67
CA HIS A 46 -2.00 19.26 -12.29
C HIS A 46 -1.15 19.96 -11.24
N VAL A 47 -1.75 20.50 -10.19
CA VAL A 47 -1.01 21.19 -9.13
C VAL A 47 -0.09 20.23 -8.36
N ARG A 48 -0.58 19.04 -8.01
CA ARG A 48 0.19 18.14 -7.13
C ARG A 48 1.23 17.28 -7.83
N LEU A 49 1.01 17.00 -9.12
CA LEU A 49 1.96 16.23 -9.94
C LEU A 49 2.98 17.14 -10.65
N ASP A 50 3.05 18.38 -10.34
CA ASP A 50 3.77 19.51 -10.92
C ASP A 50 4.93 19.11 -11.81
N ALA A 51 5.64 19.01 -12.36
CA ALA A 51 6.74 18.73 -13.23
C ALA A 51 6.42 17.65 -14.27
N ASP A 52 6.58 17.89 -15.49
CA ASP A 52 6.48 16.96 -16.63
C ASP A 52 5.09 16.36 -16.92
N ILE A 53 4.03 17.05 -16.49
CA ILE A 53 2.66 16.63 -16.77
C ILE A 53 2.24 16.89 -18.24
N SER A 54 3.11 17.37 -19.09
CA SER A 54 2.86 17.39 -20.52
C SER A 54 2.42 16.02 -21.09
N GLU A 55 2.65 14.94 -20.33
CA GLU A 55 2.20 13.57 -20.63
C GLU A 55 0.88 13.16 -19.96
N LEU A 56 0.37 13.94 -19.00
CA LEU A 56 -0.91 13.64 -18.35
C LEU A 56 -2.05 14.27 -19.17
N ALA A 57 -2.39 13.61 -20.26
CA ALA A 57 -3.55 14.04 -21.07
C ALA A 57 -4.83 13.89 -20.24
N GLU A 58 -5.56 14.98 -20.07
CA GLU A 58 -6.92 14.95 -19.53
C GLU A 58 -7.83 14.08 -20.40
N GLY A 59 -8.67 13.31 -19.75
CA GLY A 59 -9.61 12.42 -20.42
C GLY A 59 -10.90 12.28 -19.63
N ARG A 60 -11.84 11.53 -20.18
CA ARG A 60 -13.10 11.24 -19.48
C ARG A 60 -12.82 10.45 -18.20
N ILE A 61 -13.28 10.98 -17.07
CA ILE A 61 -13.34 10.25 -15.80
C ILE A 61 -14.58 9.36 -15.83
N PHE A 62 -14.39 8.06 -15.90
CA PHE A 62 -15.49 7.09 -15.96
C PHE A 62 -15.78 6.41 -14.62
N GLN A 63 -14.91 6.56 -13.65
CA GLN A 63 -15.09 6.04 -12.28
C GLN A 63 -14.34 6.92 -11.28
N LYS A 64 -14.99 7.30 -10.19
CA LYS A 64 -14.38 7.96 -9.04
C LYS A 64 -14.96 7.44 -7.74
N GLY A 65 -14.19 7.51 -6.66
CA GLY A 65 -14.60 7.07 -5.34
C GLY A 65 -13.58 7.49 -4.29
N VAL A 66 -14.02 7.63 -3.04
CA VAL A 66 -13.16 7.83 -1.88
C VAL A 66 -12.84 6.49 -1.26
N THR A 67 -11.56 6.26 -0.96
CA THR A 67 -11.12 5.03 -0.29
C THR A 67 -10.33 5.42 0.97
N PRO A 68 -10.87 5.17 2.16
CA PRO A 68 -10.14 5.44 3.38
C PRO A 68 -8.91 4.52 3.50
N VAL A 69 -7.75 5.13 3.77
CA VAL A 69 -6.51 4.39 4.02
C VAL A 69 -6.56 3.83 5.43
N ARG A 70 -6.49 2.50 5.55
CA ARG A 70 -6.55 1.79 6.83
C ARG A 70 -5.36 0.86 6.98
N SER A 71 -4.96 0.63 8.23
CA SER A 71 -4.04 -0.44 8.63
C SER A 71 -4.71 -1.26 9.73
N PHE A 72 -4.70 -2.56 9.57
CA PHE A 72 -5.25 -3.49 10.56
C PHE A 72 -4.53 -4.82 10.46
N VAL A 73 -4.24 -5.44 11.60
CA VAL A 73 -3.72 -6.81 11.69
C VAL A 73 -4.39 -7.49 12.88
N ALA A 74 -5.09 -8.59 12.63
CA ALA A 74 -5.51 -9.49 13.69
C ALA A 74 -4.40 -10.49 14.00
N ALA A 75 -4.12 -10.69 15.27
CA ALA A 75 -3.19 -11.69 15.76
C ALA A 75 -3.81 -12.38 16.99
N PRO A 76 -3.79 -13.72 17.00
CA PRO A 76 -3.27 -14.63 15.98
C PRO A 76 -4.20 -14.74 14.74
N MET A 77 -3.65 -15.26 13.62
CA MET A 77 -4.41 -15.52 12.38
C MET A 77 -5.20 -16.85 12.44
N ARG A 78 -5.10 -17.57 13.54
CA ARG A 78 -5.80 -18.85 13.79
C ARG A 78 -6.39 -18.87 15.19
N TYR A 79 -7.61 -19.39 15.30
CA TYR A 79 -8.24 -19.73 16.58
C TYR A 79 -8.94 -21.09 16.47
N GLY A 80 -8.43 -22.10 17.14
CA GLY A 80 -8.94 -23.46 17.02
C GLY A 80 -8.87 -23.96 15.56
N ARG A 81 -10.04 -24.19 14.96
CA ARG A 81 -10.20 -24.60 13.55
C ARG A 81 -10.55 -23.46 12.61
N LEU A 82 -10.65 -22.25 13.11
CA LEU A 82 -10.85 -21.05 12.30
C LEU A 82 -9.49 -20.51 11.84
N PHE A 83 -9.33 -20.27 10.54
CA PHE A 83 -8.17 -19.66 9.92
C PHE A 83 -8.60 -18.41 9.18
N LEU A 84 -7.89 -17.32 9.37
CA LEU A 84 -8.07 -16.06 8.65
C LEU A 84 -6.93 -15.87 7.66
N ALA A 85 -7.24 -15.33 6.48
CA ALA A 85 -6.25 -15.03 5.44
C ALA A 85 -6.65 -13.77 4.67
N GLY A 86 -5.69 -13.04 4.12
CA GLY A 86 -5.92 -11.84 3.33
C GLY A 86 -6.58 -10.72 4.12
N ASP A 87 -7.49 -9.98 3.49
CA ASP A 87 -8.16 -8.81 4.07
C ASP A 87 -9.01 -9.13 5.30
N ALA A 88 -9.36 -10.40 5.52
CA ALA A 88 -10.05 -10.85 6.74
C ALA A 88 -9.16 -10.74 7.99
N VAL A 89 -7.85 -10.70 7.84
CA VAL A 89 -6.89 -10.69 8.96
C VAL A 89 -5.92 -9.53 8.92
N HIS A 90 -5.63 -8.97 7.74
CA HIS A 90 -4.76 -7.80 7.62
C HIS A 90 -5.19 -6.87 6.47
N ILE A 91 -5.23 -5.60 6.77
CA ILE A 91 -5.42 -4.52 5.80
C ILE A 91 -4.16 -3.67 5.83
N VAL A 92 -3.57 -3.43 4.69
CA VAL A 92 -2.36 -2.60 4.55
C VAL A 92 -2.65 -1.39 3.69
N PRO A 93 -2.01 -0.24 3.96
CA PRO A 93 -2.15 0.94 3.11
C PRO A 93 -1.82 0.61 1.65
N PRO A 94 -2.61 1.10 0.69
CA PRO A 94 -2.41 0.77 -0.73
C PRO A 94 -1.13 1.36 -1.33
N THR A 95 -0.49 2.31 -0.65
CA THR A 95 0.70 3.03 -1.11
C THR A 95 1.86 2.08 -1.45
N GLY A 96 2.00 0.97 -0.72
CA GLY A 96 3.00 -0.06 -0.99
C GLY A 96 2.60 -1.09 -2.06
N ALA A 97 1.36 -1.10 -2.53
CA ALA A 97 0.79 -2.06 -3.50
C ALA A 97 1.00 -3.55 -3.10
N LYS A 98 0.84 -3.89 -1.81
CA LYS A 98 1.20 -5.20 -1.23
C LYS A 98 0.03 -6.11 -0.86
N GLY A 99 -1.20 -5.60 -0.74
CA GLY A 99 -2.34 -6.34 -0.19
C GLY A 99 -2.59 -7.68 -0.89
N LEU A 100 -2.73 -7.69 -2.22
CA LEU A 100 -2.97 -8.90 -2.98
C LEU A 100 -1.84 -9.94 -2.84
N ASN A 101 -0.59 -9.51 -2.94
CA ASN A 101 0.56 -10.41 -2.83
C ASN A 101 0.68 -11.00 -1.41
N LEU A 102 0.29 -10.25 -0.39
CA LEU A 102 0.27 -10.70 0.99
C LEU A 102 -0.82 -11.76 1.19
N ALA A 103 -2.03 -11.50 0.70
CA ALA A 103 -3.13 -12.46 0.72
C ALA A 103 -2.79 -13.77 -0.01
N ALA A 104 -2.16 -13.69 -1.19
CA ALA A 104 -1.71 -14.86 -1.94
C ALA A 104 -0.64 -15.67 -1.18
N ALA A 105 0.23 -14.98 -0.42
CA ALA A 105 1.22 -15.65 0.42
C ALA A 105 0.57 -16.43 1.57
N ASP A 106 -0.45 -15.86 2.23
CA ASP A 106 -1.21 -16.55 3.27
C ASP A 106 -1.87 -17.82 2.73
N VAL A 107 -2.55 -17.69 1.58
CA VAL A 107 -3.21 -18.83 0.92
C VAL A 107 -2.19 -19.93 0.59
N ARG A 108 -0.99 -19.57 0.12
CA ARG A 108 0.06 -20.55 -0.16
C ARG A 108 0.51 -21.30 1.10
N VAL A 109 0.68 -20.60 2.22
CA VAL A 109 1.07 -21.25 3.50
C VAL A 109 -0.06 -22.12 4.02
N LEU A 110 -1.28 -21.57 4.07
CA LEU A 110 -2.45 -22.27 4.59
C LEU A 110 -2.80 -23.52 3.76
N SER A 111 -2.77 -23.44 2.43
CA SER A 111 -3.09 -24.58 1.57
C SER A 111 -2.13 -25.76 1.77
N ARG A 112 -0.84 -25.48 1.95
CA ARG A 112 0.15 -26.51 2.26
C ARG A 112 -0.08 -27.13 3.63
N ALA A 113 -0.34 -26.29 4.64
CA ALA A 113 -0.62 -26.76 6.00
C ALA A 113 -1.87 -27.64 6.05
N LEU A 114 -2.94 -27.23 5.39
CA LEU A 114 -4.18 -28.02 5.30
C LEU A 114 -3.97 -29.32 4.52
N ALA A 115 -3.21 -29.28 3.43
CA ALA A 115 -2.92 -30.49 2.64
C ALA A 115 -2.12 -31.52 3.43
N ALA A 116 -1.10 -31.11 4.21
CA ALA A 116 -0.33 -31.99 5.07
C ALA A 116 -1.23 -32.62 6.17
N PHE A 117 -2.05 -31.81 6.80
CA PHE A 117 -3.00 -32.28 7.83
C PHE A 117 -4.03 -33.26 7.28
N LEU A 118 -4.68 -32.93 6.17
CA LEU A 118 -5.77 -33.75 5.61
C LEU A 118 -5.27 -35.07 4.99
N ARG A 119 -4.03 -35.13 4.52
CA ARG A 119 -3.45 -36.33 3.92
C ARG A 119 -2.71 -37.23 4.91
N GLY A 120 -2.04 -36.63 5.89
CA GLY A 120 -1.15 -37.36 6.79
C GLY A 120 -1.38 -37.11 8.28
N GLY A 121 -2.34 -36.25 8.66
CA GLY A 121 -2.57 -35.88 10.06
C GLY A 121 -1.49 -34.97 10.65
N ASP A 122 -0.58 -34.44 9.81
CA ASP A 122 0.49 -33.57 10.27
C ASP A 122 -0.04 -32.21 10.70
N GLU A 123 0.06 -31.91 11.98
CA GLU A 123 -0.39 -30.67 12.59
C GLU A 123 0.70 -29.59 12.69
N GLU A 124 1.96 -29.88 12.38
CA GLU A 124 3.09 -28.95 12.58
C GLU A 124 2.92 -27.67 11.78
N LEU A 125 2.65 -27.80 10.48
CA LEU A 125 2.46 -26.62 9.61
C LEU A 125 1.21 -25.81 9.99
N ILE A 126 0.13 -26.48 10.39
CA ILE A 126 -1.09 -25.83 10.88
C ILE A 126 -0.81 -25.05 12.18
N ALA A 127 -0.08 -25.65 13.12
CA ALA A 127 0.28 -24.99 14.38
C ALA A 127 1.12 -23.73 14.14
N ARG A 128 2.01 -23.76 13.16
CA ARG A 128 2.92 -22.64 12.81
C ARG A 128 2.34 -21.62 11.84
N TYR A 129 1.12 -21.83 11.31
CA TYR A 129 0.50 -20.96 10.28
C TYR A 129 0.54 -19.49 10.65
N SER A 130 0.01 -19.15 11.83
CA SER A 130 -0.09 -17.76 12.30
C SER A 130 1.27 -17.09 12.38
N ASP A 131 2.23 -17.71 13.01
CA ASP A 131 3.58 -17.15 13.22
C ASP A 131 4.32 -17.00 11.89
N THR A 132 4.17 -17.96 10.98
CA THR A 132 4.78 -17.94 9.66
C THR A 132 4.24 -16.76 8.83
N CYS A 133 2.93 -16.56 8.80
CA CYS A 133 2.31 -15.47 8.05
C CYS A 133 2.57 -14.12 8.71
N LEU A 134 2.43 -13.99 10.03
CA LEU A 134 2.59 -12.72 10.74
C LEU A 134 3.98 -12.12 10.58
N ARG A 135 5.05 -12.92 10.50
CA ARG A 135 6.39 -12.39 10.23
C ARG A 135 6.44 -11.62 8.90
N ARG A 136 5.76 -12.11 7.86
CA ARG A 136 5.67 -11.44 6.57
C ARG A 136 4.72 -10.26 6.61
N VAL A 137 3.58 -10.40 7.28
CA VAL A 137 2.58 -9.34 7.46
C VAL A 137 3.24 -8.10 8.06
N TRP A 138 3.98 -8.25 9.16
CA TRP A 138 4.62 -7.11 9.83
C TRP A 138 5.71 -6.44 9.00
N LYS A 139 6.51 -7.21 8.23
CA LYS A 139 7.46 -6.63 7.26
C LYS A 139 6.73 -5.77 6.22
N THR A 140 5.59 -6.24 5.74
CA THR A 140 4.78 -5.56 4.73
C THR A 140 4.07 -4.33 5.28
N VAL A 141 3.46 -4.44 6.47
CA VAL A 141 2.81 -3.31 7.17
C VAL A 141 3.81 -2.20 7.42
N ARG A 142 5.00 -2.55 7.96
CA ARG A 142 6.09 -1.59 8.18
C ARG A 142 6.40 -0.79 6.92
N PHE A 143 6.62 -1.47 5.79
CA PHE A 143 6.95 -0.80 4.53
C PHE A 143 5.79 0.04 3.99
N SER A 144 4.57 -0.49 4.01
CA SER A 144 3.39 0.25 3.52
C SER A 144 3.12 1.49 4.37
N THR A 145 3.28 1.40 5.69
CA THR A 145 3.16 2.54 6.61
C THR A 145 4.27 3.57 6.36
N TYR A 146 5.52 3.10 6.19
CA TYR A 146 6.63 3.98 5.84
C TYR A 146 6.34 4.77 4.56
N MET A 147 5.93 4.10 3.47
CA MET A 147 5.58 4.76 2.22
C MET A 147 4.41 5.74 2.35
N THR A 148 3.44 5.39 3.17
CA THR A 148 2.29 6.27 3.42
C THR A 148 2.74 7.54 4.14
N ASN A 149 3.52 7.42 5.21
CA ASN A 149 4.03 8.56 5.97
C ASN A 149 5.00 9.42 5.15
N LEU A 150 5.78 8.79 4.29
CA LEU A 150 6.72 9.49 3.41
C LEU A 150 6.00 10.35 2.37
N LEU A 151 4.87 9.89 1.84
CA LEU A 151 4.23 10.50 0.68
C LEU A 151 2.99 11.33 1.01
N HIS A 152 2.27 11.01 2.08
CA HIS A 152 1.03 11.71 2.42
C HIS A 152 1.27 12.90 3.34
N ARG A 153 0.41 13.91 3.21
CA ARG A 153 0.34 15.07 4.09
C ARG A 153 -0.82 14.87 5.07
N PHE A 154 -0.53 14.74 6.35
CA PHE A 154 -1.58 14.58 7.36
C PHE A 154 -1.87 15.92 8.05
N PRO A 155 -3.13 16.22 8.41
CA PRO A 155 -3.49 17.45 9.12
C PRO A 155 -2.77 17.61 10.46
N THR A 156 -2.34 16.51 11.06
CA THR A 156 -1.59 16.47 12.31
C THR A 156 -0.10 16.80 12.15
N HIS A 157 0.41 16.86 10.92
CA HIS A 157 1.84 17.15 10.70
C HIS A 157 2.17 18.59 11.08
N THR A 158 3.06 18.74 12.04
CA THR A 158 3.68 19.99 12.39
C THR A 158 4.66 20.47 11.30
N PRO A 159 5.04 21.76 11.29
CA PRO A 159 6.11 22.23 10.40
C PRO A 159 7.43 21.45 10.56
N PHE A 160 7.75 21.02 11.79
CA PHE A 160 8.94 20.23 12.06
C PHE A 160 8.86 18.85 11.39
N GLU A 161 7.75 18.12 11.54
CA GLU A 161 7.54 16.82 10.89
C GLU A 161 7.55 16.94 9.37
N ARG A 162 7.03 18.05 8.84
CA ARG A 162 7.13 18.34 7.41
C ARG A 162 8.58 18.46 6.94
N GLN A 163 9.44 19.13 7.67
CA GLN A 163 10.87 19.25 7.33
C GLN A 163 11.58 17.89 7.39
N ILE A 164 11.25 17.05 8.37
CA ILE A 164 11.77 15.66 8.45
C ILE A 164 11.34 14.85 7.24
N GLN A 165 10.07 14.95 6.83
CA GLN A 165 9.56 14.25 5.64
C GLN A 165 10.31 14.69 4.36
N LEU A 166 10.52 15.98 4.16
CA LEU A 166 11.27 16.52 3.02
C LEU A 166 12.74 16.10 3.04
N ALA A 167 13.36 16.09 4.22
CA ALA A 167 14.74 15.62 4.38
C ALA A 167 14.88 14.14 4.03
N GLU A 168 13.92 13.29 4.43
CA GLU A 168 13.90 11.87 4.09
C GLU A 168 13.73 11.66 2.57
N LEU A 169 12.82 12.41 1.93
CA LEU A 169 12.68 12.37 0.47
C LEU A 169 13.97 12.81 -0.24
N GLY A 170 14.61 13.88 0.24
CA GLY A 170 15.89 14.34 -0.25
C GLY A 170 17.01 13.31 -0.07
N TYR A 171 17.05 12.63 1.07
CA TYR A 171 17.99 11.54 1.31
C TYR A 171 17.79 10.39 0.33
N ILE A 172 16.56 9.93 0.13
CA ILE A 172 16.26 8.86 -0.84
C ILE A 172 16.67 9.28 -2.25
N ALA A 173 16.37 10.52 -2.64
CA ALA A 173 16.71 11.01 -3.99
C ALA A 173 18.22 11.01 -4.27
N ASN A 174 19.05 11.19 -3.23
CA ASN A 174 20.50 11.35 -3.36
C ASN A 174 21.33 10.17 -2.85
N SER A 175 20.72 9.14 -2.26
CA SER A 175 21.40 7.98 -1.70
C SER A 175 21.04 6.69 -2.43
N ARG A 176 22.00 6.12 -3.14
CA ARG A 176 21.80 4.80 -3.80
C ARG A 176 21.41 3.70 -2.80
N ALA A 177 21.97 3.73 -1.60
CA ALA A 177 21.62 2.74 -0.57
C ALA A 177 20.15 2.88 -0.15
N ALA A 178 19.65 4.10 0.08
CA ALA A 178 18.25 4.35 0.41
C ALA A 178 17.32 3.96 -0.73
N GLN A 179 17.67 4.28 -1.98
CA GLN A 179 16.93 3.85 -3.17
C GLN A 179 16.86 2.32 -3.27
N THR A 180 17.96 1.61 -3.01
CA THR A 180 18.00 0.15 -3.00
C THR A 180 17.06 -0.41 -1.94
N VAL A 181 17.07 0.12 -0.72
CA VAL A 181 16.18 -0.30 0.36
C VAL A 181 14.71 -0.12 -0.04
N VAL A 182 14.36 1.03 -0.63
CA VAL A 182 12.99 1.28 -1.11
C VAL A 182 12.63 0.29 -2.22
N ALA A 183 13.51 0.08 -3.21
CA ALA A 183 13.27 -0.80 -4.35
C ALA A 183 13.08 -2.27 -3.92
N GLU A 184 13.94 -2.80 -3.05
CA GLU A 184 13.83 -4.17 -2.52
C GLU A 184 12.50 -4.41 -1.81
N ASN A 185 12.12 -3.49 -0.94
CA ASN A 185 10.84 -3.57 -0.23
C ASN A 185 9.65 -3.38 -1.18
N TYR A 186 9.79 -2.53 -2.22
CA TYR A 186 8.74 -2.29 -3.20
C TYR A 186 8.53 -3.50 -4.13
N VAL A 187 9.58 -4.16 -4.59
CA VAL A 187 9.50 -5.43 -5.33
C VAL A 187 8.93 -6.53 -4.43
N GLY A 188 9.38 -6.57 -3.20
CA GLY A 188 8.95 -7.53 -2.19
C GLY A 188 10.08 -8.47 -1.79
N LEU A 189 10.27 -8.61 -0.49
CA LEU A 189 11.27 -9.51 0.06
C LEU A 189 10.91 -10.97 -0.27
N PRO A 190 11.92 -11.84 -0.46
CA PRO A 190 11.71 -13.26 -0.73
C PRO A 190 10.78 -13.93 0.30
N MET A 191 10.03 -14.93 -0.13
CA MET A 191 9.28 -15.77 0.80
C MET A 191 10.27 -16.65 1.58
N GLU A 192 10.05 -16.70 2.89
CA GLU A 192 10.75 -17.69 3.72
C GLU A 192 10.35 -19.10 3.24
N ALA A 193 11.32 -20.02 3.27
CA ALA A 193 11.03 -21.43 3.00
C ALA A 193 10.05 -21.96 4.07
N VAL A 194 9.00 -22.63 3.65
CA VAL A 194 7.97 -23.27 4.49
C VAL A 194 8.07 -24.77 4.30
#